data_d852a5a94f7f72a92bed40e0ebfa0472
#
_entry.id   d852a5a94f7f72a92bed40e0ebfa0472
#
_cell.length_a   1.000
_cell.length_b   1.000
_cell.length_c   1.000
_cell.angle_alpha   90.00
_cell.angle_beta   90.00
_cell.angle_gamma   90.00
#
_symmetry.space_group_name_H-M   'P 1'
#
loop_
_entity.id
_entity.type
_entity.pdbx_description
1 polymer ?
#
loop_
_entity_poly.entity_id
_entity_poly.type
_entity_poly.pdbx_seq_one_letter_code
_entity_poly.pdbx_strand_id
1 'polypeptide(L)'
;VDLEKIIEKRINANAIGFGSKLKSKGTDRSQIIHEDFVKFGMIPEFTGRFPVIVHTNDLTLDDYVAILKEPKHNLLAQMKFYFGVDNIKLNFDSGSLKAIAEEAVKLKVGARGLKAVLERILQPYMFDMAEIKKSHIKSITITEKVIKDNKKANFKYEIPKK
;
A
#
# COMPACT_ATOMS: atom_id res chain seq x y z
N VAL A 1 -6.36 21.17 2.12
CA VAL A 1 -5.18 21.97 1.76
C VAL A 1 -3.97 21.12 2.03
N ASP A 2 -3.19 20.83 0.99
CA ASP A 2 -2.01 19.98 1.13
C ASP A 2 -0.88 20.77 1.80
N LEU A 3 -0.25 20.20 2.81
CA LEU A 3 0.90 20.79 3.50
C LEU A 3 2.01 21.19 2.51
N GLU A 4 2.23 20.37 1.48
CA GLU A 4 3.18 20.64 0.40
C GLU A 4 2.92 21.98 -0.31
N LYS A 5 1.68 22.33 -0.58
CA LYS A 5 1.33 23.63 -1.20
C LYS A 5 1.65 24.82 -0.28
N ILE A 6 1.56 24.62 1.03
CA ILE A 6 1.93 25.66 2.00
C ILE A 6 3.44 25.88 1.98
N ILE A 7 4.20 24.78 1.97
CA ILE A 7 5.67 24.82 1.88
C ILE A 7 6.12 25.47 0.58
N GLU A 8 5.55 25.03 -0.56
CA GLU A 8 5.87 25.61 -1.88
C GLU A 8 5.58 27.12 -1.93
N LYS A 9 4.43 27.57 -1.41
CA LYS A 9 4.11 29.00 -1.35
C LYS A 9 5.13 29.77 -0.52
N ARG A 10 5.58 29.23 0.63
CA ARG A 10 6.57 29.88 1.47
C ARG A 10 7.93 29.96 0.79
N ILE A 11 8.39 28.88 0.19
CA ILE A 11 9.67 28.82 -0.53
C ILE A 11 9.66 29.78 -1.73
N ASN A 12 8.58 29.76 -2.51
CA ASN A 12 8.45 30.61 -3.69
C ASN A 12 8.29 32.09 -3.33
N ALA A 13 7.60 32.41 -2.22
CA ALA A 13 7.52 33.79 -1.74
C ALA A 13 8.91 34.38 -1.35
N ASN A 14 9.78 33.54 -0.82
CA ASN A 14 11.16 33.93 -0.49
C ASN A 14 12.10 33.94 -1.71
N ALA A 15 11.67 33.38 -2.84
CA ALA A 15 12.45 33.28 -4.08
C ALA A 15 12.20 34.47 -5.05
N ILE A 16 11.40 35.48 -4.68
CA ILE A 16 11.17 36.69 -5.47
C ILE A 16 12.38 37.62 -5.36
N GLY A 17 13.47 37.22 -6.01
CA GLY A 17 14.66 38.01 -6.24
C GLY A 17 15.19 37.77 -7.65
N PHE A 18 15.67 38.81 -8.32
CA PHE A 18 16.24 38.76 -9.68
C PHE A 18 17.30 37.65 -9.75
N GLY A 19 17.01 36.52 -10.45
CA GLY A 19 17.99 35.45 -10.73
C GLY A 19 17.71 34.10 -10.10
N SER A 20 16.63 33.88 -9.35
CA SER A 20 16.31 32.57 -8.81
C SER A 20 15.76 31.64 -9.90
N LYS A 21 16.54 30.63 -10.29
CA LYS A 21 16.05 29.50 -11.08
C LYS A 21 14.90 28.86 -10.30
N LEU A 22 13.70 28.84 -10.88
CA LEU A 22 12.60 28.01 -10.42
C LEU A 22 13.11 26.58 -10.25
N LYS A 23 13.38 26.17 -9.03
CA LYS A 23 13.81 24.80 -8.75
C LYS A 23 12.65 23.87 -9.09
N SER A 24 13.03 22.82 -9.78
CA SER A 24 12.22 21.72 -10.31
C SER A 24 11.06 21.28 -9.40
N LYS A 25 9.97 20.85 -10.07
CA LYS A 25 8.78 20.21 -9.50
C LYS A 25 9.12 19.08 -8.51
N GLY A 26 9.14 19.41 -7.23
CA GLY A 26 9.31 18.49 -6.11
C GLY A 26 9.51 19.33 -4.86
N THR A 27 8.52 19.33 -3.98
CA THR A 27 8.64 20.01 -2.69
C THR A 27 9.72 19.31 -1.89
N ASP A 28 10.81 20.03 -1.61
CA ASP A 28 11.85 19.53 -0.71
C ASP A 28 11.31 19.48 0.72
N ARG A 29 10.82 18.29 1.11
CA ARG A 29 10.24 18.05 2.43
C ARG A 29 11.24 18.24 3.57
N SER A 30 12.54 18.32 3.28
CA SER A 30 13.56 18.62 4.29
C SER A 30 13.45 20.05 4.85
N GLN A 31 12.74 20.92 4.15
CA GLN A 31 12.57 22.33 4.49
C GLN A 31 11.28 22.63 5.28
N ILE A 32 10.61 21.60 5.82
CA ILE A 32 9.43 21.77 6.66
C ILE A 32 9.80 22.46 7.97
N ILE A 33 9.04 23.48 8.35
CA ILE A 33 9.19 24.19 9.62
C ILE A 33 7.88 24.16 10.43
N HIS A 34 7.96 24.46 11.72
CA HIS A 34 6.78 24.45 12.61
C HIS A 34 5.65 25.39 12.15
N GLU A 35 6.00 26.53 11.55
CA GLU A 35 5.02 27.49 11.03
C GLU A 35 4.15 26.90 9.90
N ASP A 36 4.68 25.96 9.11
CA ASP A 36 3.94 25.32 8.03
C ASP A 36 2.79 24.47 8.61
N PHE A 37 3.01 23.83 9.77
CA PHE A 37 1.96 23.07 10.47
C PHE A 37 0.91 23.99 11.09
N VAL A 38 1.28 25.15 11.61
CA VAL A 38 0.32 26.16 12.11
C VAL A 38 -0.55 26.66 10.95
N LYS A 39 0.06 26.96 9.80
CA LYS A 39 -0.67 27.36 8.58
C LYS A 39 -1.56 26.24 8.02
N PHE A 40 -1.17 24.99 8.25
CA PHE A 40 -1.96 23.81 7.90
C PHE A 40 -3.19 23.63 8.80
N GLY A 41 -3.20 24.28 9.99
CA GLY A 41 -4.31 24.27 10.93
C GLY A 41 -4.01 23.59 12.26
N MET A 42 -2.75 23.27 12.55
CA MET A 42 -2.38 22.76 13.87
C MET A 42 -2.26 23.89 14.89
N ILE A 43 -2.61 23.60 16.12
CA ILE A 43 -2.56 24.55 17.24
C ILE A 43 -1.09 24.87 17.56
N PRO A 44 -0.69 26.17 17.66
CA PRO A 44 0.70 26.56 17.90
C PRO A 44 1.31 25.96 19.17
N GLU A 45 0.55 25.87 20.25
CA GLU A 45 0.98 25.27 21.53
C GLU A 45 1.31 23.79 21.37
N PHE A 46 0.61 23.08 20.48
CA PHE A 46 0.87 21.69 20.20
C PHE A 46 2.16 21.54 19.37
N THR A 47 2.31 22.32 18.30
CA THR A 47 3.51 22.27 17.44
C THR A 47 4.77 22.65 18.21
N GLY A 48 4.71 23.60 19.14
CA GLY A 48 5.84 24.00 19.98
C GLY A 48 6.32 22.93 20.97
N ARG A 49 5.48 21.93 21.28
CA ARG A 49 5.88 20.79 22.16
C ARG A 49 6.62 19.67 21.44
N PHE A 50 6.61 19.66 20.11
CA PHE A 50 7.32 18.68 19.28
C PHE A 50 8.50 19.34 18.58
N PRO A 51 9.68 19.35 19.22
CA PRO A 51 10.85 20.09 18.70
C PRO A 51 11.48 19.42 17.47
N VAL A 52 11.16 18.14 17.21
CA VAL A 52 11.73 17.38 16.10
C VAL A 52 10.67 17.10 15.04
N ILE A 53 10.93 17.55 13.83
CA ILE A 53 10.12 17.28 12.65
C ILE A 53 10.90 16.29 11.78
N VAL A 54 10.25 15.19 11.43
CA VAL A 54 10.79 14.21 10.48
C VAL A 54 9.81 14.01 9.34
N HIS A 55 10.32 13.68 8.17
CA HIS A 55 9.49 13.32 7.01
C HIS A 55 9.89 11.95 6.50
N THR A 56 8.96 11.27 5.85
CA THR A 56 9.20 10.02 5.15
C THR A 56 9.23 10.27 3.65
N ASN A 57 10.04 9.51 2.94
CA ASN A 57 10.05 9.51 1.48
C ASN A 57 8.79 8.86 0.92
N ASP A 58 8.44 9.20 -0.32
CA ASP A 58 7.39 8.49 -1.03
C ASP A 58 7.84 7.05 -1.32
N LEU A 59 6.88 6.12 -1.22
CA LEU A 59 7.16 4.71 -1.49
C LEU A 59 7.29 4.47 -2.99
N THR A 60 8.34 3.76 -3.38
CA THR A 60 8.50 3.22 -4.73
C THR A 60 7.69 1.94 -4.90
N LEU A 61 7.52 1.46 -6.14
CA LEU A 61 6.84 0.19 -6.40
C LEU A 61 7.53 -0.99 -5.71
N ASP A 62 8.87 -0.97 -5.67
CA ASP A 62 9.65 -2.01 -5.00
C ASP A 62 9.45 -1.99 -3.48
N ASP A 63 9.32 -0.79 -2.88
CA ASP A 63 8.99 -0.66 -1.46
C ASP A 63 7.61 -1.27 -1.14
N TYR A 64 6.61 -1.07 -2.01
CA TYR A 64 5.30 -1.71 -1.84
C TYR A 64 5.41 -3.23 -1.86
N VAL A 65 6.22 -3.79 -2.77
CA VAL A 65 6.46 -5.24 -2.85
C VAL A 65 7.23 -5.74 -1.62
N ALA A 66 8.21 -4.97 -1.13
CA ALA A 66 8.96 -5.29 0.09
C ALA A 66 8.04 -5.31 1.31
N ILE A 67 7.16 -4.31 1.46
CA ILE A 67 6.16 -4.24 2.56
C ILE A 67 5.23 -5.46 2.55
N LEU A 68 4.92 -6.04 1.39
CA LEU A 68 4.11 -7.26 1.32
C LEU A 68 4.85 -8.50 1.81
N LYS A 69 6.19 -8.57 1.67
CA LYS A 69 6.98 -9.79 1.89
C LYS A 69 7.81 -9.79 3.18
N GLU A 70 8.50 -8.69 3.45
CA GLU A 70 9.61 -8.65 4.41
C GLU A 70 9.18 -8.58 5.87
N PRO A 71 8.15 -7.83 6.28
CA PRO A 71 7.79 -7.75 7.70
C PRO A 71 7.47 -9.12 8.28
N LYS A 72 7.88 -9.35 9.54
CA LYS A 72 7.64 -10.60 10.26
C LYS A 72 6.16 -11.00 10.28
N HIS A 73 5.25 -10.03 10.38
CA HIS A 73 3.80 -10.20 10.33
C HIS A 73 3.22 -9.49 9.09
N ASN A 74 3.72 -9.88 7.92
CA ASN A 74 3.26 -9.28 6.67
C ASN A 74 1.82 -9.69 6.32
N LEU A 75 1.19 -8.88 5.44
CA LEU A 75 -0.19 -9.10 5.02
C LEU A 75 -0.41 -10.45 4.33
N LEU A 76 0.59 -10.91 3.55
CA LEU A 76 0.49 -12.21 2.88
C LEU A 76 0.48 -13.38 3.88
N ALA A 77 1.30 -13.30 4.94
CA ALA A 77 1.32 -14.31 5.99
C ALA A 77 -0.02 -14.36 6.74
N GLN A 78 -0.62 -13.20 7.04
CA GLN A 78 -1.94 -13.14 7.67
C GLN A 78 -3.01 -13.80 6.80
N MET A 79 -3.04 -13.51 5.50
CA MET A 79 -4.02 -14.12 4.59
C MET A 79 -3.77 -15.62 4.40
N LYS A 80 -2.51 -16.05 4.28
CA LYS A 80 -2.16 -17.47 4.23
C LYS A 80 -2.60 -18.20 5.49
N PHE A 81 -2.44 -17.60 6.67
CA PHE A 81 -2.90 -18.16 7.92
C PHE A 81 -4.43 -18.30 7.94
N TYR A 82 -5.15 -17.27 7.52
CA TYR A 82 -6.61 -17.30 7.45
C TYR A 82 -7.13 -18.49 6.61
N PHE A 83 -6.61 -18.67 5.40
CA PHE A 83 -6.97 -19.81 4.53
C PHE A 83 -6.46 -21.13 5.09
N GLY A 84 -5.32 -21.10 5.79
CA GLY A 84 -4.72 -22.29 6.43
C GLY A 84 -5.58 -22.91 7.53
N VAL A 85 -6.39 -22.11 8.24
CA VAL A 85 -7.36 -22.60 9.24
C VAL A 85 -8.34 -23.59 8.59
N ASP A 86 -8.67 -23.37 7.33
CA ASP A 86 -9.55 -24.22 6.54
C ASP A 86 -8.80 -25.29 5.71
N ASN A 87 -7.51 -25.52 6.01
CA ASN A 87 -6.63 -26.43 5.29
C ASN A 87 -6.47 -26.11 3.80
N ILE A 88 -6.64 -24.85 3.41
CA ILE A 88 -6.45 -24.36 2.04
C ILE A 88 -5.13 -23.58 1.94
N LYS A 89 -4.24 -24.00 1.06
CA LYS A 89 -2.95 -23.35 0.83
C LYS A 89 -3.11 -22.17 -0.12
N LEU A 90 -2.94 -20.95 0.38
CA LEU A 90 -2.96 -19.74 -0.43
C LEU A 90 -1.56 -19.43 -0.98
N ASN A 91 -1.42 -19.29 -2.28
CA ASN A 91 -0.17 -18.97 -2.95
C ASN A 91 -0.31 -17.70 -3.80
N PHE A 92 0.80 -16.99 -3.95
CA PHE A 92 0.93 -15.81 -4.79
C PHE A 92 2.13 -16.01 -5.71
N ASP A 93 1.98 -15.74 -7.00
CA ASP A 93 3.12 -15.70 -7.91
C ASP A 93 3.84 -14.34 -7.85
N SER A 94 5.01 -14.24 -8.44
CA SER A 94 5.80 -13.00 -8.43
C SER A 94 5.12 -11.87 -9.19
N GLY A 95 4.36 -12.20 -10.25
CA GLY A 95 3.60 -11.23 -11.04
C GLY A 95 2.42 -10.65 -10.26
N SER A 96 1.74 -11.49 -9.45
CA SER A 96 0.61 -11.03 -8.62
C SER A 96 1.04 -9.99 -7.57
N LEU A 97 2.22 -10.15 -6.97
CA LEU A 97 2.72 -9.20 -5.99
C LEU A 97 2.99 -7.81 -6.58
N LYS A 98 3.56 -7.78 -7.79
CA LYS A 98 3.74 -6.53 -8.53
C LYS A 98 2.40 -5.90 -8.90
N ALA A 99 1.46 -6.70 -9.40
CA ALA A 99 0.13 -6.21 -9.76
C ALA A 99 -0.64 -5.66 -8.54
N ILE A 100 -0.54 -6.30 -7.36
CA ILE A 100 -1.11 -5.78 -6.11
C ILE A 100 -0.49 -4.43 -5.76
N ALA A 101 0.83 -4.29 -5.87
CA ALA A 101 1.54 -3.05 -5.62
C ALA A 101 1.12 -1.94 -6.60
N GLU A 102 1.02 -2.23 -7.90
CA GLU A 102 0.55 -1.29 -8.92
C GLU A 102 -0.87 -0.78 -8.63
N GLU A 103 -1.77 -1.67 -8.25
CA GLU A 103 -3.14 -1.29 -7.87
C GLU A 103 -3.17 -0.43 -6.59
N ALA A 104 -2.33 -0.76 -5.59
CA ALA A 104 -2.25 0.02 -4.36
C ALA A 104 -1.72 1.44 -4.60
N VAL A 105 -0.73 1.61 -5.49
CA VAL A 105 -0.21 2.93 -5.89
C VAL A 105 -1.31 3.79 -6.51
N LYS A 106 -2.20 3.21 -7.33
CA LYS A 106 -3.32 3.94 -7.95
C LYS A 106 -4.29 4.53 -6.92
N LEU A 107 -4.44 3.90 -5.75
CA LEU A 107 -5.31 4.39 -4.69
C LEU A 107 -4.78 5.65 -4.00
N LYS A 108 -3.51 5.99 -4.14
CA LYS A 108 -2.86 7.19 -3.55
C LYS A 108 -3.03 7.33 -2.03
N VAL A 109 -3.17 6.21 -1.32
CA VAL A 109 -3.34 6.17 0.14
C VAL A 109 -2.13 5.56 0.86
N GLY A 110 -1.01 5.44 0.16
CA GLY A 110 0.22 4.85 0.68
C GLY A 110 0.09 3.34 0.92
N ALA A 111 0.91 2.79 1.79
CA ALA A 111 0.96 1.35 2.08
C ALA A 111 -0.38 0.76 2.58
N ARG A 112 -1.29 1.58 3.13
CA ARG A 112 -2.65 1.15 3.51
C ARG A 112 -3.45 0.59 2.33
N GLY A 113 -3.17 1.08 1.12
CA GLY A 113 -3.78 0.59 -0.11
C GLY A 113 -3.52 -0.90 -0.36
N LEU A 114 -2.37 -1.43 0.07
CA LEU A 114 -2.03 -2.84 -0.09
C LEU A 114 -3.05 -3.76 0.59
N LYS A 115 -3.45 -3.42 1.82
CA LYS A 115 -4.45 -4.19 2.56
C LYS A 115 -5.79 -4.18 1.84
N ALA A 116 -6.27 -2.99 1.43
CA ALA A 116 -7.55 -2.84 0.74
C ALA A 116 -7.58 -3.61 -0.59
N VAL A 117 -6.50 -3.55 -1.38
CA VAL A 117 -6.39 -4.30 -2.64
C VAL A 117 -6.40 -5.80 -2.39
N LEU A 118 -5.61 -6.26 -1.40
CA LEU A 118 -5.51 -7.69 -1.07
C LEU A 118 -6.85 -8.26 -0.60
N GLU A 119 -7.54 -7.54 0.29
CA GLU A 119 -8.86 -7.92 0.78
C GLU A 119 -9.88 -7.96 -0.37
N ARG A 120 -9.91 -6.96 -1.24
CA ARG A 120 -10.80 -6.94 -2.42
C ARG A 120 -10.60 -8.16 -3.32
N ILE A 121 -9.35 -8.56 -3.57
CA ILE A 121 -9.02 -9.71 -4.41
C ILE A 121 -9.43 -11.03 -3.74
N LEU A 122 -9.25 -11.15 -2.44
CA LEU A 122 -9.50 -12.39 -1.70
C LEU A 122 -10.94 -12.52 -1.22
N GLN A 123 -11.70 -11.43 -1.10
CA GLN A 123 -13.07 -11.41 -0.61
C GLN A 123 -13.99 -12.45 -1.25
N PRO A 124 -14.04 -12.64 -2.59
CA PRO A 124 -14.88 -13.68 -3.20
C PRO A 124 -14.53 -15.08 -2.70
N TYR A 125 -13.23 -15.39 -2.57
CA TYR A 125 -12.76 -16.71 -2.10
C TYR A 125 -13.03 -16.91 -0.61
N MET A 126 -12.98 -15.85 0.19
CA MET A 126 -13.32 -15.91 1.61
C MET A 126 -14.81 -16.12 1.81
N PHE A 127 -15.65 -15.52 0.96
CA PHE A 127 -17.09 -15.69 1.01
C PHE A 127 -17.51 -17.12 0.62
N ASP A 128 -16.92 -17.65 -0.45
CA ASP A 128 -17.25 -18.97 -0.99
C ASP A 128 -16.46 -20.12 -0.30
N MET A 129 -15.85 -19.87 0.86
CA MET A 129 -14.97 -20.84 1.53
C MET A 129 -15.64 -22.19 1.79
N ALA A 130 -16.94 -22.19 2.12
CA ALA A 130 -17.70 -23.42 2.36
C ALA A 130 -17.86 -24.28 1.08
N GLU A 131 -18.04 -23.65 -0.08
CA GLU A 131 -18.13 -24.33 -1.37
C GLU A 131 -16.75 -24.82 -1.83
N ILE A 132 -15.71 -24.01 -1.61
CA ILE A 132 -14.32 -24.36 -1.90
C ILE A 132 -13.92 -25.64 -1.14
N LYS A 133 -14.32 -25.74 0.13
CA LYS A 133 -14.10 -26.95 0.95
C LYS A 133 -14.83 -28.16 0.40
N LYS A 134 -16.11 -28.03 0.07
CA LYS A 134 -16.93 -29.11 -0.52
C LYS A 134 -16.35 -29.61 -1.84
N SER A 135 -15.70 -28.73 -2.59
CA SER A 135 -15.09 -29.05 -3.89
C SER A 135 -13.69 -29.69 -3.77
N HIS A 136 -13.24 -30.07 -2.56
CA HIS A 136 -11.91 -30.67 -2.31
C HIS A 136 -10.74 -29.84 -2.83
N ILE A 137 -10.86 -28.52 -2.86
CA ILE A 137 -9.79 -27.61 -3.25
C ILE A 137 -8.79 -27.51 -2.12
N LYS A 138 -7.52 -27.86 -2.38
CA LYS A 138 -6.42 -27.79 -1.39
C LYS A 138 -5.51 -26.59 -1.55
N SER A 139 -5.49 -25.99 -2.70
CA SER A 139 -4.74 -24.76 -2.88
C SER A 139 -5.36 -23.79 -3.88
N ILE A 140 -5.21 -22.52 -3.58
CA ILE A 140 -5.61 -21.39 -4.41
C ILE A 140 -4.35 -20.62 -4.76
N THR A 141 -4.13 -20.36 -6.05
CA THR A 141 -2.99 -19.57 -6.52
C THR A 141 -3.50 -18.29 -7.20
N ILE A 142 -3.15 -17.17 -6.62
CA ILE A 142 -3.43 -15.83 -7.16
C ILE A 142 -2.32 -15.47 -8.15
N THR A 143 -2.71 -15.22 -9.38
CA THR A 143 -1.80 -14.82 -10.46
C THR A 143 -2.08 -13.37 -10.87
N GLU A 144 -1.16 -12.78 -11.64
CA GLU A 144 -1.34 -11.44 -12.19
C GLU A 144 -2.67 -11.28 -12.96
N LYS A 145 -3.10 -12.32 -13.70
CA LYS A 145 -4.36 -12.32 -14.47
C LYS A 145 -5.61 -12.22 -13.60
N VAL A 146 -5.54 -12.75 -12.38
CA VAL A 146 -6.64 -12.63 -11.40
C VAL A 146 -6.85 -11.16 -11.02
N ILE A 147 -5.76 -10.41 -10.91
CA ILE A 147 -5.76 -9.04 -10.43
C ILE A 147 -6.14 -8.06 -11.54
N LYS A 148 -5.52 -8.21 -12.73
CA LYS A 148 -5.72 -7.27 -13.85
C LYS A 148 -7.00 -7.54 -14.64
N ASP A 149 -7.33 -8.82 -14.87
CA ASP A 149 -8.42 -9.22 -15.75
C ASP A 149 -9.67 -9.71 -14.99
N ASN A 150 -9.71 -9.65 -13.68
CA ASN A 150 -10.75 -10.24 -12.82
C ASN A 150 -11.02 -11.73 -13.14
N LYS A 151 -10.01 -12.47 -13.57
CA LYS A 151 -10.15 -13.90 -13.84
C LYS A 151 -10.18 -14.69 -12.54
N LYS A 152 -10.81 -15.88 -12.58
CA LYS A 152 -10.81 -16.80 -11.43
C LYS A 152 -9.39 -17.26 -11.10
N ALA A 153 -9.09 -17.43 -9.81
CA ALA A 153 -7.81 -17.98 -9.35
C ALA A 153 -7.61 -19.43 -9.86
N ASN A 154 -6.36 -19.85 -9.92
CA ASN A 154 -6.02 -21.22 -10.24
C ASN A 154 -6.24 -22.11 -9.00
N PHE A 155 -7.12 -23.11 -9.11
CA PHE A 155 -7.40 -24.08 -8.07
C PHE A 155 -6.63 -25.37 -8.32
N LYS A 156 -6.07 -25.97 -7.25
CA LYS A 156 -5.60 -27.36 -7.25
C LYS A 156 -6.52 -28.20 -6.39
N TYR A 157 -7.01 -29.27 -6.97
CA TYR A 157 -7.88 -30.25 -6.31
C TYR A 157 -7.04 -31.39 -5.76
N GLU A 158 -7.48 -31.99 -4.65
CA GLU A 158 -6.97 -33.28 -4.19
C GLU A 158 -7.92 -34.34 -4.73
N ILE A 159 -7.41 -35.24 -5.56
CA ILE A 159 -8.16 -36.42 -5.98
C ILE A 159 -8.17 -37.35 -4.76
N PRO A 160 -9.35 -37.70 -4.18
CA PRO A 160 -9.39 -38.65 -3.08
C PRO A 160 -8.79 -39.98 -3.57
N LYS A 161 -7.72 -40.44 -2.94
CA LYS A 161 -7.21 -41.80 -3.16
C LYS A 161 -8.33 -42.76 -2.74
N LYS A 162 -8.82 -43.56 -3.69
CA LYS A 162 -9.71 -44.68 -3.45
C LYS A 162 -9.04 -45.70 -2.54
#